data_c893acacac49ba3ed80758d7fe6901ed
#
_entry.id   c893acacac49ba3ed80758d7fe6901ed
#
_cell.length_a   1.000
_cell.length_b   1.000
_cell.length_c   1.000
_cell.angle_alpha   90.00
_cell.angle_beta   90.00
_cell.angle_gamma   90.00
#
_symmetry.space_group_name_H-M   'P 1'
#
loop_
_entity.id
_entity.type
_entity.pdbx_description
1 polymer ?
#
loop_
_entity_poly.entity_id
_entity_poly.type
_entity_poly.pdbx_seq_one_letter_code
_entity_poly.pdbx_strand_id
1 'polypeptide(L)'
;MKMYALQIDLARQKETIDYVKTYVDKAKKYGYNTIFLYLETCVRTEDTPHFDENETYSLDEMKEIVDYIESSGLTAVPAFENFYHIEKLLFYKEFAHLAEFPDEKTQGRGWAPAIYPRGAVGCTSNPGLNEFFDKYISDVTALFHGEYIHMGLDEIFEFGECPACKERIKNGETKKDIFLKQVLHDYELAKKLGKRMMMWDDFFEYYDILPDLPKDILLGHWNYNFIGSETKGHWTGRVRKDWLSIYDELGFEYFCCVWGRQTSATYNLETLTDYALKHSPMGMLMTEWECSDSFYLGSYPVIAYAAKLWNGEIKSEDDAINVYAEILSDDLAAREIYRDPILNDVLYNLSVGKIAEDDSLVKLTERRLAEKLVDKLEASLKNAEGEAADVLTDIFDSDYERLLKMRLHYLGKEIFDGYEAGEKDFSSVYEKLDEIEKGFLKINENADKLWKKYRDGIKSAKGQFENTKNYRANLCKSVKEQIK
;
A
#
# COMPACT_ATOMS: atom_id res chain seq x y z
N MET A 1 -0.87 -24.74 -4.68
CA MET A 1 -0.31 -23.71 -3.78
C MET A 1 -0.67 -24.05 -2.35
N LYS A 2 0.18 -23.71 -1.38
CA LYS A 2 -0.03 -24.01 0.06
C LYS A 2 -0.47 -22.77 0.85
N MET A 3 -0.15 -21.57 0.36
CA MET A 3 -0.42 -20.30 1.02
C MET A 3 -1.36 -19.44 0.16
N TYR A 4 -2.46 -19.03 0.74
CA TYR A 4 -3.37 -18.00 0.23
C TYR A 4 -3.43 -16.92 1.31
N ALA A 5 -2.66 -15.87 1.09
CA ALA A 5 -2.39 -14.89 2.13
C ALA A 5 -3.06 -13.54 1.85
N LEU A 6 -3.50 -12.88 2.91
CA LEU A 6 -4.00 -11.52 2.91
C LEU A 6 -3.18 -10.69 3.89
N GLN A 7 -2.71 -9.52 3.46
CA GLN A 7 -2.00 -8.59 4.33
C GLN A 7 -2.97 -7.55 4.90
N ILE A 8 -2.70 -7.13 6.12
CA ILE A 8 -3.21 -5.91 6.70
C ILE A 8 -2.05 -5.04 7.17
N ASP A 9 -2.04 -3.77 6.74
CA ASP A 9 -1.02 -2.79 7.13
C ASP A 9 -1.46 -2.09 8.43
N LEU A 10 -0.86 -2.47 9.53
CA LEU A 10 -1.07 -1.88 10.85
C LEU A 10 -0.02 -0.82 11.19
N ALA A 11 1.01 -0.71 10.35
CA ALA A 11 2.10 0.21 10.57
C ALA A 11 1.70 1.65 10.21
N ARG A 12 1.06 1.86 9.05
CA ARG A 12 0.74 3.21 8.57
C ARG A 12 -0.42 3.85 9.29
N GLN A 13 -1.40 3.04 9.70
CA GLN A 13 -2.54 3.49 10.51
C GLN A 13 -2.93 2.40 11.52
N LYS A 14 -3.02 2.76 12.79
CA LYS A 14 -3.59 1.88 13.82
C LYS A 14 -5.08 1.66 13.54
N GLU A 15 -5.51 0.40 13.57
CA GLU A 15 -6.90 -0.02 13.48
C GLU A 15 -7.43 -0.44 14.85
N THR A 16 -8.74 -0.42 15.05
CA THR A 16 -9.34 -1.02 16.24
C THR A 16 -9.16 -2.53 16.20
N ILE A 17 -9.02 -3.16 17.37
CA ILE A 17 -8.90 -4.63 17.45
C ILE A 17 -10.15 -5.30 16.85
N ASP A 18 -11.34 -4.74 17.07
CA ASP A 18 -12.59 -5.26 16.53
C ASP A 18 -12.63 -5.18 14.99
N TYR A 19 -12.07 -4.12 14.40
CA TYR A 19 -11.96 -4.01 12.95
C TYR A 19 -10.98 -5.05 12.38
N VAL A 20 -9.83 -5.24 13.04
CA VAL A 20 -8.86 -6.29 12.64
C VAL A 20 -9.50 -7.68 12.71
N LYS A 21 -10.24 -7.99 13.79
CA LYS A 21 -10.98 -9.26 13.92
C LYS A 21 -12.01 -9.44 12.81
N THR A 22 -12.77 -8.40 12.48
CA THR A 22 -13.72 -8.41 11.37
C THR A 22 -13.02 -8.68 10.02
N TYR A 23 -11.85 -8.08 9.81
CA TYR A 23 -11.05 -8.30 8.60
C TYR A 23 -10.54 -9.75 8.51
N VAL A 24 -10.11 -10.32 9.63
CA VAL A 24 -9.71 -11.74 9.75
C VAL A 24 -10.88 -12.69 9.44
N ASP A 25 -12.08 -12.40 9.97
CA ASP A 25 -13.27 -13.19 9.69
C ASP A 25 -13.65 -13.19 8.21
N LYS A 26 -13.50 -12.04 7.55
CA LYS A 26 -13.69 -11.94 6.09
C LYS A 26 -12.63 -12.73 5.34
N ALA A 27 -11.38 -12.61 5.70
CA ALA A 27 -10.31 -13.38 5.09
C ALA A 27 -10.59 -14.87 5.15
N LYS A 28 -10.96 -15.37 6.33
CA LYS A 28 -11.35 -16.78 6.53
C LYS A 28 -12.57 -17.16 5.68
N LYS A 29 -13.62 -16.32 5.69
CA LYS A 29 -14.85 -16.53 4.89
C LYS A 29 -14.56 -16.65 3.40
N TYR A 30 -13.63 -15.84 2.88
CA TYR A 30 -13.27 -15.84 1.47
C TYR A 30 -12.35 -16.99 1.06
N GLY A 31 -11.68 -17.65 2.01
CA GLY A 31 -10.83 -18.82 1.75
C GLY A 31 -9.33 -18.56 1.87
N TYR A 32 -8.91 -17.46 2.48
CA TYR A 32 -7.52 -17.26 2.90
C TYR A 32 -7.16 -18.21 4.05
N ASN A 33 -5.89 -18.57 4.13
CA ASN A 33 -5.37 -19.41 5.22
C ASN A 33 -4.21 -18.75 5.99
N THR A 34 -3.79 -17.58 5.57
CA THR A 34 -2.65 -16.85 6.16
C THR A 34 -2.95 -15.36 6.22
N ILE A 35 -2.61 -14.71 7.32
CA ILE A 35 -2.67 -13.26 7.50
C ILE A 35 -1.26 -12.73 7.72
N PHE A 36 -0.82 -11.81 6.87
CA PHE A 36 0.36 -11.01 7.09
C PHE A 36 0.00 -9.75 7.87
N LEU A 37 0.60 -9.57 9.02
CA LEU A 37 0.53 -8.34 9.79
C LEU A 37 1.76 -7.48 9.45
N TYR A 38 1.58 -6.43 8.65
CA TYR A 38 2.66 -5.49 8.34
C TYR A 38 2.81 -4.51 9.51
N LEU A 39 3.93 -4.59 10.19
CA LEU A 39 4.11 -4.00 11.52
C LEU A 39 5.11 -2.85 11.58
N GLU A 40 6.18 -2.86 10.75
CA GLU A 40 7.31 -1.93 10.96
C GLU A 40 7.71 -1.88 12.45
N THR A 41 7.48 -0.73 13.11
CA THR A 41 7.69 -0.52 14.55
C THR A 41 6.39 -0.11 15.28
N CYS A 42 5.23 -0.64 14.83
CA CYS A 42 3.93 -0.26 15.40
C CYS A 42 3.55 -0.98 16.71
N VAL A 43 4.43 -1.82 17.27
CA VAL A 43 4.20 -2.50 18.55
C VAL A 43 5.12 -1.89 19.62
N ARG A 44 4.56 -1.44 20.74
CA ARG A 44 5.33 -0.93 21.86
C ARG A 44 5.93 -2.08 22.65
N THR A 45 7.25 -2.04 22.83
CA THR A 45 8.04 -2.95 23.68
C THR A 45 8.58 -2.20 24.90
N GLU A 46 9.35 -2.90 25.75
CA GLU A 46 10.02 -2.26 26.87
C GLU A 46 11.01 -1.16 26.46
N ASP A 47 11.61 -1.27 25.27
CA ASP A 47 12.56 -0.29 24.75
C ASP A 47 11.87 0.89 24.05
N THR A 48 10.56 0.78 23.75
CA THR A 48 9.78 1.80 23.08
C THR A 48 8.54 2.26 23.86
N PRO A 49 8.64 2.45 25.20
CA PRO A 49 7.46 2.75 26.03
C PRO A 49 6.84 4.13 25.75
N HIS A 50 7.59 5.00 25.08
CA HIS A 50 7.20 6.39 24.77
C HIS A 50 6.56 6.54 23.37
N PHE A 51 6.45 5.45 22.61
CA PHE A 51 5.76 5.51 21.31
C PHE A 51 4.29 5.88 21.51
N ASP A 52 3.74 6.67 20.57
CA ASP A 52 2.36 7.18 20.66
C ASP A 52 1.35 6.03 20.66
N GLU A 53 0.59 5.91 21.74
CA GLU A 53 -0.44 4.88 21.90
C GLU A 53 -1.55 4.96 20.83
N ASN A 54 -1.77 6.15 20.24
CA ASN A 54 -2.73 6.33 19.16
C ASN A 54 -2.23 5.77 17.81
N GLU A 55 -0.93 5.50 17.69
CA GLU A 55 -0.30 5.01 16.45
C GLU A 55 0.27 3.60 16.60
N THR A 56 0.28 3.05 17.83
CA THR A 56 0.95 1.78 18.12
C THR A 56 0.10 0.88 19.02
N TYR A 57 0.35 -0.42 18.95
CA TYR A 57 -0.26 -1.45 19.80
C TYR A 57 0.65 -1.75 20.99
N SER A 58 0.09 -2.09 22.15
CA SER A 58 0.84 -2.76 23.21
C SER A 58 1.11 -4.22 22.83
N LEU A 59 2.04 -4.89 23.52
CA LEU A 59 2.25 -6.34 23.36
C LEU A 59 0.97 -7.14 23.65
N ASP A 60 0.16 -6.73 24.64
CA ASP A 60 -1.10 -7.40 24.97
C ASP A 60 -2.14 -7.23 23.87
N GLU A 61 -2.28 -6.01 23.29
CA GLU A 61 -3.16 -5.76 22.16
C GLU A 61 -2.74 -6.58 20.93
N MET A 62 -1.44 -6.64 20.64
CA MET A 62 -0.92 -7.43 19.51
C MET A 62 -1.12 -8.93 19.77
N LYS A 63 -0.89 -9.39 21.00
CA LYS A 63 -1.16 -10.77 21.39
C LYS A 63 -2.63 -11.15 21.19
N GLU A 64 -3.56 -10.27 21.54
CA GLU A 64 -5.00 -10.49 21.32
C GLU A 64 -5.32 -10.66 19.82
N ILE A 65 -4.71 -9.86 18.96
CA ILE A 65 -4.86 -9.96 17.51
C ILE A 65 -4.31 -11.28 16.99
N VAL A 66 -3.10 -11.66 17.39
CA VAL A 66 -2.44 -12.90 16.94
C VAL A 66 -3.20 -14.13 17.43
N ASP A 67 -3.58 -14.17 18.70
CA ASP A 67 -4.37 -15.26 19.27
C ASP A 67 -5.71 -15.43 18.52
N TYR A 68 -6.35 -14.33 18.12
CA TYR A 68 -7.59 -14.38 17.35
C TYR A 68 -7.37 -14.98 15.96
N ILE A 69 -6.32 -14.56 15.24
CA ILE A 69 -5.98 -15.12 13.93
C ILE A 69 -5.74 -16.64 14.04
N GLU A 70 -4.87 -17.04 14.96
CA GLU A 70 -4.47 -18.44 15.10
C GLU A 70 -5.60 -19.34 15.62
N SER A 71 -6.40 -18.87 16.58
CA SER A 71 -7.59 -19.58 17.06
C SER A 71 -8.68 -19.71 15.98
N SER A 72 -8.69 -18.82 15.01
CA SER A 72 -9.55 -18.90 13.81
C SER A 72 -9.08 -19.98 12.81
N GLY A 73 -7.92 -20.60 13.05
CA GLY A 73 -7.33 -21.62 12.18
C GLY A 73 -6.53 -21.04 11.01
N LEU A 74 -6.17 -19.77 11.07
CA LEU A 74 -5.30 -19.09 10.10
C LEU A 74 -3.86 -19.00 10.65
N THR A 75 -2.89 -18.91 9.77
CA THR A 75 -1.51 -18.63 10.15
C THR A 75 -1.28 -17.13 10.25
N ALA A 76 -0.75 -16.65 11.37
CA ALA A 76 -0.30 -15.26 11.51
C ALA A 76 1.19 -15.16 11.14
N VAL A 77 1.53 -14.21 10.25
CA VAL A 77 2.91 -13.93 9.85
C VAL A 77 3.25 -12.48 10.19
N PRO A 78 4.23 -12.23 11.08
CA PRO A 78 4.71 -10.86 11.29
C PRO A 78 5.56 -10.42 10.11
N ALA A 79 5.32 -9.21 9.60
CA ALA A 79 6.13 -8.57 8.58
C ALA A 79 6.74 -7.30 9.14
N PHE A 80 8.07 -7.31 9.24
CA PHE A 80 8.87 -6.22 9.77
C PHE A 80 9.60 -5.49 8.66
N GLU A 81 10.00 -4.26 8.97
CA GLU A 81 11.01 -3.49 8.25
C GLU A 81 12.11 -3.11 9.25
N ASN A 82 13.37 -3.32 8.88
CA ASN A 82 14.50 -3.06 9.77
C ASN A 82 15.67 -2.31 9.11
N PHE A 83 15.59 -2.09 7.81
CA PHE A 83 16.61 -1.38 7.06
C PHE A 83 16.05 -0.17 6.30
N TYR A 84 14.88 -0.32 5.69
CA TYR A 84 14.11 0.75 5.05
C TYR A 84 12.69 0.77 5.63
N HIS A 85 11.86 1.75 5.26
CA HIS A 85 10.52 1.96 5.82
C HIS A 85 10.50 2.05 7.36
N ILE A 86 11.59 2.56 7.97
CA ILE A 86 11.70 2.74 9.42
C ILE A 86 11.58 4.22 9.83
N GLU A 87 10.96 5.05 9.00
CA GLU A 87 10.80 6.48 9.25
C GLU A 87 10.06 6.80 10.54
N LYS A 88 9.14 5.95 10.97
CA LYS A 88 8.43 6.10 12.25
C LYS A 88 9.37 5.96 13.44
N LEU A 89 10.28 4.99 13.41
CA LEU A 89 11.33 4.84 14.41
C LEU A 89 12.25 6.07 14.40
N LEU A 90 12.74 6.44 13.22
CA LEU A 90 13.70 7.55 13.04
C LEU A 90 13.09 8.93 13.33
N PHE A 91 11.78 9.04 13.42
CA PHE A 91 11.08 10.25 13.85
C PHE A 91 11.41 10.60 15.30
N TYR A 92 11.58 9.61 16.16
CA TYR A 92 11.93 9.80 17.56
C TYR A 92 13.40 10.20 17.71
N LYS A 93 13.68 11.23 18.52
CA LYS A 93 15.03 11.82 18.66
C LYS A 93 16.07 10.85 19.20
N GLU A 94 15.67 9.96 20.08
CA GLU A 94 16.51 8.94 20.67
C GLU A 94 17.03 7.92 19.66
N PHE A 95 16.29 7.69 18.56
CA PHE A 95 16.67 6.79 17.47
C PHE A 95 17.24 7.52 16.26
N ALA A 96 17.29 8.85 16.28
CA ALA A 96 17.81 9.65 15.17
C ALA A 96 19.21 9.25 14.72
N HIS A 97 20.06 8.81 15.66
CA HIS A 97 21.43 8.38 15.39
C HIS A 97 21.52 7.07 14.61
N LEU A 98 20.42 6.31 14.48
CA LEU A 98 20.31 5.07 13.67
C LEU A 98 20.07 5.36 12.20
N ALA A 99 19.62 6.57 11.85
CA ALA A 99 19.34 6.96 10.47
C ALA A 99 20.60 7.03 9.61
N GLU A 100 20.47 6.71 8.33
CA GLU A 100 21.52 7.00 7.33
C GLU A 100 21.74 8.53 7.22
N PHE A 101 20.69 9.33 7.45
CA PHE A 101 20.71 10.80 7.47
C PHE A 101 20.18 11.34 8.80
N PRO A 102 20.99 11.33 9.87
CA PRO A 102 20.51 11.71 11.20
C PRO A 102 20.16 13.20 11.36
N ASP A 103 20.65 14.08 10.46
CA ASP A 103 20.35 15.50 10.50
C ASP A 103 19.00 15.80 9.82
N GLU A 104 18.08 16.45 10.54
CA GLU A 104 16.78 16.90 10.04
C GLU A 104 16.85 17.85 8.84
N LYS A 105 18.02 18.43 8.56
CA LYS A 105 18.26 19.32 7.39
C LYS A 105 18.46 18.57 6.07
N THR A 106 18.62 17.26 6.12
CA THR A 106 18.79 16.41 4.92
C THR A 106 17.47 16.08 4.23
N GLN A 107 16.52 16.98 4.24
CA GLN A 107 15.13 16.81 3.81
C GLN A 107 14.97 16.33 2.36
N GLY A 108 13.88 15.64 2.09
CA GLY A 108 13.33 15.37 0.76
C GLY A 108 13.53 13.95 0.27
N ARG A 109 13.88 13.02 1.16
CA ARG A 109 14.08 11.60 0.85
C ARG A 109 13.11 10.74 1.64
N GLY A 110 12.76 9.58 1.08
CA GLY A 110 11.82 8.64 1.67
C GLY A 110 10.35 8.95 1.37
N TRP A 111 9.47 8.18 1.94
CA TRP A 111 8.04 8.12 1.62
C TRP A 111 7.25 9.39 1.95
N ALA A 112 7.49 10.03 3.08
CA ALA A 112 6.77 11.23 3.49
C ALA A 112 7.72 12.27 4.13
N PRO A 113 8.62 12.90 3.36
CA PRO A 113 9.69 13.73 3.89
C PRO A 113 9.22 14.97 4.65
N ALA A 114 8.01 15.44 4.38
CA ALA A 114 7.42 16.55 5.13
C ALA A 114 7.04 16.18 6.56
N ILE A 115 6.80 14.88 6.82
CA ILE A 115 6.40 14.33 8.12
C ILE A 115 7.63 13.72 8.82
N TYR A 116 8.47 13.00 8.05
CA TYR A 116 9.61 12.23 8.54
C TYR A 116 10.93 12.83 8.04
N PRO A 117 11.51 13.79 8.76
CA PRO A 117 12.62 14.60 8.25
C PRO A 117 13.94 13.84 8.10
N ARG A 118 14.10 12.66 8.68
CA ARG A 118 15.32 11.84 8.60
C ARG A 118 15.27 10.76 7.52
N GLY A 119 14.18 10.74 6.71
CA GLY A 119 13.97 9.70 5.72
C GLY A 119 13.60 8.37 6.36
N ALA A 120 13.70 7.29 5.56
CA ALA A 120 13.19 5.98 5.88
C ALA A 120 14.29 4.92 6.07
N VAL A 121 15.58 5.26 5.87
CA VAL A 121 16.67 4.29 5.82
C VAL A 121 17.54 4.32 7.07
N GLY A 122 17.80 3.15 7.63
CA GLY A 122 18.75 2.92 8.72
C GLY A 122 20.20 2.83 8.25
N CYS A 123 21.13 3.16 9.11
CA CYS A 123 22.56 3.08 8.82
C CYS A 123 23.15 1.73 9.32
N THR A 124 23.41 0.78 8.43
CA THR A 124 24.03 -0.51 8.76
C THR A 124 25.49 -0.41 9.22
N SER A 125 26.11 0.78 9.12
CA SER A 125 27.42 1.03 9.75
C SER A 125 27.31 1.40 11.23
N ASN A 126 26.09 1.64 11.71
CA ASN A 126 25.82 1.85 13.13
C ASN A 126 25.34 0.51 13.73
N PRO A 127 26.13 -0.15 14.60
CA PRO A 127 25.74 -1.44 15.18
C PRO A 127 24.45 -1.36 16.01
N GLY A 128 24.13 -0.20 16.55
CA GLY A 128 22.91 0.03 17.31
C GLY A 128 21.63 -0.21 16.49
N LEU A 129 21.68 -0.13 15.15
CA LEU A 129 20.54 -0.45 14.30
C LEU A 129 20.13 -1.92 14.47
N ASN A 130 21.08 -2.84 14.24
CA ASN A 130 20.82 -4.27 14.38
C ASN A 130 20.59 -4.67 15.84
N GLU A 131 21.31 -4.08 16.81
CA GLU A 131 21.09 -4.31 18.24
C GLU A 131 19.65 -3.98 18.66
N PHE A 132 19.09 -2.86 18.16
CA PHE A 132 17.71 -2.48 18.42
C PHE A 132 16.73 -3.47 17.75
N PHE A 133 16.90 -3.72 16.45
CA PHE A 133 15.95 -4.56 15.72
C PHE A 133 16.01 -6.02 16.11
N ASP A 134 17.18 -6.58 16.46
CA ASP A 134 17.31 -7.94 16.98
C ASP A 134 16.44 -8.14 18.22
N LYS A 135 16.46 -7.16 19.14
CA LYS A 135 15.64 -7.23 20.35
C LYS A 135 14.16 -6.99 20.03
N TYR A 136 13.85 -5.93 19.30
CA TYR A 136 12.47 -5.55 18.94
C TYR A 136 11.75 -6.70 18.22
N ILE A 137 12.38 -7.23 17.15
CA ILE A 137 11.83 -8.34 16.36
C ILE A 137 11.68 -9.60 17.23
N SER A 138 12.62 -9.88 18.10
CA SER A 138 12.53 -11.04 19.02
C SER A 138 11.36 -10.91 19.97
N ASP A 139 11.18 -9.74 20.59
CA ASP A 139 10.11 -9.48 21.57
C ASP A 139 8.72 -9.62 20.90
N VAL A 140 8.55 -9.05 19.72
CA VAL A 140 7.27 -9.09 19.00
C VAL A 140 7.02 -10.48 18.39
N THR A 141 8.04 -11.12 17.79
CA THR A 141 7.91 -12.44 17.18
C THR A 141 7.54 -13.53 18.19
N ALA A 142 7.90 -13.35 19.46
CA ALA A 142 7.53 -14.28 20.53
C ALA A 142 6.00 -14.46 20.69
N LEU A 143 5.19 -13.53 20.16
CA LEU A 143 3.73 -13.62 20.15
C LEU A 143 3.21 -14.54 19.06
N PHE A 144 4.00 -14.84 18.00
CA PHE A 144 3.59 -15.55 16.79
C PHE A 144 4.06 -17.00 16.81
N HIS A 145 3.15 -17.97 16.62
CA HIS A 145 3.47 -19.40 16.69
C HIS A 145 3.72 -20.03 15.31
N GLY A 146 3.34 -19.35 14.21
CA GLY A 146 3.60 -19.80 12.84
C GLY A 146 5.09 -19.93 12.51
N GLU A 147 5.41 -20.65 11.44
CA GLU A 147 6.80 -20.95 11.03
C GLU A 147 7.51 -19.80 10.29
N TYR A 148 6.77 -18.76 9.86
CA TYR A 148 7.31 -17.72 8.99
C TYR A 148 7.53 -16.39 9.72
N ILE A 149 8.52 -15.63 9.23
CA ILE A 149 8.77 -14.22 9.56
C ILE A 149 9.16 -13.48 8.29
N HIS A 150 8.56 -12.34 8.02
CA HIS A 150 8.91 -11.49 6.88
C HIS A 150 9.77 -10.31 7.36
N MET A 151 10.93 -10.12 6.73
CA MET A 151 11.94 -9.13 7.14
C MET A 151 11.97 -7.89 6.24
N GLY A 152 11.00 -7.71 5.33
CA GLY A 152 10.94 -6.58 4.41
C GLY A 152 12.06 -6.60 3.38
N LEU A 153 12.97 -5.63 3.48
CA LEU A 153 14.16 -5.48 2.61
C LEU A 153 13.86 -5.02 1.18
N ASP A 154 12.76 -4.26 1.02
CA ASP A 154 12.36 -3.60 -0.23
C ASP A 154 12.78 -2.13 -0.26
N GLU A 155 12.80 -1.55 -1.47
CA GLU A 155 12.91 -0.13 -1.77
C GLU A 155 14.11 0.63 -1.16
N ILE A 156 15.20 -0.05 -0.81
CA ILE A 156 16.34 0.50 -0.05
C ILE A 156 17.25 1.36 -0.94
N PHE A 157 16.75 2.47 -1.49
CA PHE A 157 17.48 3.24 -2.50
C PHE A 157 18.60 4.11 -1.95
N GLU A 158 18.53 4.55 -0.71
CA GLU A 158 19.32 5.67 -0.20
C GLU A 158 20.40 5.26 0.80
N PHE A 159 20.68 3.95 0.96
CA PHE A 159 21.71 3.46 1.87
C PHE A 159 23.14 3.65 1.32
N GLY A 160 24.11 3.58 2.20
CA GLY A 160 25.52 3.70 1.82
C GLY A 160 25.99 5.15 1.56
N GLU A 161 25.25 6.14 2.02
CA GLU A 161 25.49 7.55 1.73
C GLU A 161 26.04 8.33 2.93
N CYS A 162 25.91 7.82 4.15
CA CYS A 162 26.49 8.48 5.33
C CYS A 162 28.02 8.42 5.32
N PRO A 163 28.72 9.26 6.11
CA PRO A 163 30.19 9.26 6.18
C PRO A 163 30.79 7.89 6.51
N ALA A 164 30.18 7.14 7.44
CA ALA A 164 30.68 5.82 7.84
C ALA A 164 30.52 4.78 6.72
N CYS A 165 29.36 4.76 6.04
CA CYS A 165 29.11 3.88 4.91
C CYS A 165 30.03 4.22 3.71
N LYS A 166 30.23 5.51 3.44
CA LYS A 166 31.18 5.97 2.40
C LYS A 166 32.63 5.54 2.68
N GLU A 167 33.04 5.54 3.94
CA GLU A 167 34.39 5.06 4.31
C GLU A 167 34.51 3.54 4.11
N ARG A 168 33.48 2.76 4.42
CA ARG A 168 33.43 1.30 4.09
C ARG A 168 33.60 1.09 2.59
N ILE A 169 32.82 1.83 1.77
CA ILE A 169 32.87 1.74 0.30
C ILE A 169 34.25 2.14 -0.24
N LYS A 170 34.84 3.19 0.27
CA LYS A 170 36.19 3.64 -0.09
C LYS A 170 37.26 2.57 0.25
N ASN A 171 37.06 1.82 1.30
CA ASN A 171 37.93 0.71 1.74
C ASN A 171 37.66 -0.60 0.98
N GLY A 172 36.85 -0.58 -0.09
CA GLY A 172 36.65 -1.69 -1.01
C GLY A 172 35.36 -2.49 -0.84
N GLU A 173 34.51 -2.15 0.12
CA GLU A 173 33.18 -2.75 0.22
C GLU A 173 32.25 -2.15 -0.84
N THR A 174 31.32 -2.94 -1.39
CA THR A 174 30.34 -2.45 -2.36
C THR A 174 28.96 -2.29 -1.69
N LYS A 175 28.04 -1.54 -2.31
CA LYS A 175 26.65 -1.50 -1.85
C LYS A 175 26.00 -2.89 -1.90
N LYS A 176 26.38 -3.75 -2.88
CA LYS A 176 25.97 -5.17 -2.90
C LYS A 176 26.39 -5.89 -1.62
N ASP A 177 27.65 -5.72 -1.18
CA ASP A 177 28.16 -6.37 0.02
C ASP A 177 27.44 -5.89 1.29
N ILE A 178 27.14 -4.59 1.37
CA ILE A 178 26.39 -3.99 2.47
C ILE A 178 25.00 -4.61 2.56
N PHE A 179 24.28 -4.66 1.42
CA PHE A 179 22.93 -5.22 1.35
C PHE A 179 22.94 -6.73 1.67
N LEU A 180 23.83 -7.51 1.05
CA LEU A 180 23.94 -8.94 1.32
C LEU A 180 24.24 -9.24 2.79
N LYS A 181 25.08 -8.45 3.44
CA LYS A 181 25.38 -8.62 4.88
C LYS A 181 24.14 -8.40 5.74
N GLN A 182 23.31 -7.40 5.41
CA GLN A 182 22.06 -7.19 6.13
C GLN A 182 21.09 -8.36 5.92
N VAL A 183 20.90 -8.82 4.68
CA VAL A 183 20.05 -10.01 4.41
C VAL A 183 20.51 -11.24 5.20
N LEU A 184 21.82 -11.50 5.23
CA LEU A 184 22.37 -12.64 5.95
C LEU A 184 22.26 -12.47 7.48
N HIS A 185 22.37 -11.24 8.00
CA HIS A 185 22.12 -10.95 9.40
C HIS A 185 20.67 -11.29 9.79
N ASP A 186 19.71 -10.83 9.01
CA ASP A 186 18.28 -11.07 9.21
C ASP A 186 17.92 -12.56 9.09
N TYR A 187 18.58 -13.26 8.18
CA TYR A 187 18.44 -14.71 8.04
C TYR A 187 18.89 -15.45 9.31
N GLU A 188 20.05 -15.09 9.86
CA GLU A 188 20.54 -15.71 11.11
C GLU A 188 19.63 -15.35 12.31
N LEU A 189 19.08 -14.13 12.36
CA LEU A 189 18.08 -13.76 13.37
C LEU A 189 16.83 -14.64 13.25
N ALA A 190 16.26 -14.76 12.05
CA ALA A 190 15.09 -15.62 11.82
C ALA A 190 15.33 -17.06 12.25
N LYS A 191 16.49 -17.63 11.91
CA LYS A 191 16.90 -18.99 12.38
C LYS A 191 17.00 -19.08 13.88
N LYS A 192 17.60 -18.10 14.54
CA LYS A 192 17.71 -18.04 16.02
C LYS A 192 16.33 -18.03 16.67
N LEU A 193 15.35 -17.40 16.02
CA LEU A 193 13.95 -17.37 16.46
C LEU A 193 13.17 -18.65 16.09
N GLY A 194 13.79 -19.60 15.41
CA GLY A 194 13.14 -20.83 14.94
C GLY A 194 12.15 -20.60 13.81
N LYS A 195 12.33 -19.51 13.04
CA LYS A 195 11.46 -19.11 11.94
C LYS A 195 12.16 -19.30 10.59
N ARG A 196 11.36 -19.48 9.55
CA ARG A 196 11.78 -19.40 8.15
C ARG A 196 11.62 -17.97 7.65
N MET A 197 12.71 -17.39 7.17
CA MET A 197 12.72 -16.02 6.66
C MET A 197 11.98 -15.88 5.34
N MET A 198 11.21 -14.82 5.22
CA MET A 198 10.66 -14.26 3.99
C MET A 198 11.24 -12.87 3.74
N MET A 199 11.38 -12.47 2.46
CA MET A 199 11.80 -11.12 2.07
C MET A 199 11.23 -10.73 0.71
N TRP A 200 11.12 -9.43 0.45
CA TRP A 200 10.80 -8.92 -0.88
C TRP A 200 11.97 -9.08 -1.85
N ASP A 201 11.68 -9.15 -3.14
CA ASP A 201 12.66 -9.52 -4.19
C ASP A 201 13.09 -8.37 -5.10
N ASP A 202 12.52 -7.16 -4.95
CA ASP A 202 12.74 -6.04 -5.87
C ASP A 202 14.20 -5.59 -5.97
N PHE A 203 14.97 -5.72 -4.89
CA PHE A 203 16.38 -5.30 -4.87
C PHE A 203 17.31 -6.23 -5.67
N PHE A 204 16.84 -7.39 -6.10
CA PHE A 204 17.59 -8.24 -7.05
C PHE A 204 17.72 -7.58 -8.44
N GLU A 205 16.88 -6.59 -8.75
CA GLU A 205 17.01 -5.76 -9.94
C GLU A 205 18.25 -4.86 -9.92
N TYR A 206 18.77 -4.57 -8.72
CA TYR A 206 19.93 -3.69 -8.50
C TYR A 206 21.18 -4.47 -8.12
N TYR A 207 21.06 -5.54 -7.35
CA TYR A 207 22.18 -6.29 -6.81
C TYR A 207 21.98 -7.79 -7.01
N ASP A 208 22.83 -8.39 -7.79
CA ASP A 208 22.82 -9.84 -8.03
C ASP A 208 23.38 -10.58 -6.81
N ILE A 209 22.53 -10.80 -5.82
CA ILE A 209 22.85 -11.53 -4.58
C ILE A 209 22.23 -12.92 -4.51
N LEU A 210 21.34 -13.29 -5.43
CA LEU A 210 20.66 -14.60 -5.45
C LEU A 210 21.59 -15.80 -5.33
N PRO A 211 22.79 -15.84 -6.00
CA PRO A 211 23.71 -16.97 -5.85
C PRO A 211 24.28 -17.12 -4.43
N ASP A 212 24.30 -16.03 -3.66
CA ASP A 212 24.92 -15.95 -2.35
C ASP A 212 23.91 -16.19 -1.20
N LEU A 213 22.60 -16.29 -1.53
CA LEU A 213 21.53 -16.45 -0.55
C LEU A 213 21.30 -17.92 -0.16
N PRO A 214 20.99 -18.19 1.13
CA PRO A 214 20.46 -19.47 1.59
C PRO A 214 19.16 -19.84 0.83
N LYS A 215 19.05 -21.11 0.41
CA LYS A 215 17.94 -21.55 -0.45
C LYS A 215 16.61 -21.76 0.28
N ASP A 216 16.63 -21.74 1.58
CA ASP A 216 15.44 -21.81 2.43
C ASP A 216 14.81 -20.45 2.74
N ILE A 217 15.39 -19.34 2.27
CA ILE A 217 14.71 -18.05 2.22
C ILE A 217 13.54 -18.14 1.23
N LEU A 218 12.37 -17.64 1.63
CA LEU A 218 11.17 -17.59 0.82
C LEU A 218 11.03 -16.20 0.20
N LEU A 219 11.06 -16.13 -1.13
CA LEU A 219 11.08 -14.87 -1.87
C LEU A 219 9.65 -14.37 -2.15
N GLY A 220 9.37 -13.12 -1.81
CA GLY A 220 8.10 -12.45 -2.11
C GLY A 220 8.23 -11.64 -3.40
N HIS A 221 7.75 -12.20 -4.51
CA HIS A 221 7.73 -11.52 -5.81
C HIS A 221 6.52 -10.60 -5.90
N TRP A 222 6.70 -9.31 -5.68
CA TRP A 222 5.63 -8.33 -5.86
C TRP A 222 5.68 -7.66 -7.23
N ASN A 223 4.52 -7.49 -7.86
CA ASN A 223 4.40 -6.78 -9.12
C ASN A 223 3.03 -6.11 -9.20
N TYR A 224 3.01 -4.80 -9.05
CA TYR A 224 1.80 -3.97 -9.01
C TYR A 224 1.52 -3.25 -10.33
N ASN A 225 2.20 -3.66 -11.42
CA ASN A 225 1.90 -3.12 -12.73
C ASN A 225 0.50 -3.55 -13.18
N PHE A 226 -0.13 -2.73 -13.99
CA PHE A 226 -1.43 -3.01 -14.61
C PHE A 226 -1.49 -4.41 -15.25
N ILE A 227 -0.39 -4.82 -15.93
CA ILE A 227 -0.20 -6.18 -16.41
C ILE A 227 0.99 -6.77 -15.67
N GLY A 228 0.75 -7.67 -14.72
CA GLY A 228 1.75 -8.50 -14.09
C GLY A 228 2.19 -9.60 -15.06
N SER A 229 3.47 -9.67 -15.39
CA SER A 229 4.01 -10.69 -16.31
C SER A 229 5.53 -10.79 -16.23
N GLU A 230 6.09 -11.83 -16.89
CA GLU A 230 7.52 -12.05 -17.04
C GLU A 230 8.28 -10.89 -17.70
N THR A 231 7.59 -10.03 -18.43
CA THR A 231 8.21 -8.90 -19.14
C THR A 231 8.25 -7.61 -18.34
N LYS A 232 7.69 -7.62 -17.13
CA LYS A 232 7.64 -6.47 -16.24
C LYS A 232 8.44 -6.74 -14.98
N GLY A 233 9.38 -5.85 -14.66
CA GLY A 233 10.00 -5.80 -13.34
C GLY A 233 9.17 -4.97 -12.37
N HIS A 234 9.61 -4.90 -11.12
CA HIS A 234 8.98 -4.06 -10.07
C HIS A 234 8.96 -2.59 -10.48
N TRP A 235 10.09 -2.14 -11.06
CA TRP A 235 10.30 -0.76 -11.49
C TRP A 235 10.11 -0.66 -12.99
N THR A 236 9.02 -0.06 -13.41
CA THR A 236 8.60 0.06 -14.81
C THR A 236 9.78 0.47 -15.71
N GLY A 237 10.19 -0.43 -16.60
CA GLY A 237 11.13 -0.16 -17.69
C GLY A 237 12.62 -0.33 -17.38
N ARG A 238 13.04 -0.69 -16.17
CA ARG A 238 14.46 -0.83 -15.84
C ARG A 238 15.01 -2.23 -16.13
N VAL A 239 14.41 -3.27 -15.57
CA VAL A 239 14.89 -4.65 -15.73
C VAL A 239 13.72 -5.52 -16.16
N ARG A 240 13.92 -6.25 -17.28
CA ARG A 240 12.94 -7.19 -17.80
C ARG A 240 13.54 -8.58 -17.73
N LYS A 241 13.31 -9.26 -16.64
CA LYS A 241 13.73 -10.64 -16.42
C LYS A 241 12.52 -11.48 -16.06
N ASP A 242 12.53 -12.72 -16.48
CA ASP A 242 11.60 -13.73 -15.99
C ASP A 242 12.08 -14.23 -14.62
N TRP A 243 11.69 -13.48 -13.57
CA TRP A 243 12.16 -13.76 -12.23
C TRP A 243 11.70 -15.11 -11.71
N LEU A 244 10.47 -15.53 -12.01
CA LEU A 244 9.97 -16.81 -11.53
C LEU A 244 10.73 -17.98 -12.17
N SER A 245 11.05 -17.92 -13.46
CA SER A 245 11.94 -18.89 -14.10
C SER A 245 13.33 -18.95 -13.44
N ILE A 246 13.90 -17.79 -13.11
CA ILE A 246 15.19 -17.71 -12.42
C ILE A 246 15.12 -18.37 -11.02
N TYR A 247 14.03 -18.14 -10.26
CA TYR A 247 13.85 -18.77 -8.95
C TYR A 247 13.69 -20.28 -9.06
N ASP A 248 12.88 -20.74 -10.02
CA ASP A 248 12.71 -22.17 -10.31
C ASP A 248 14.08 -22.83 -10.66
N GLU A 249 14.86 -22.22 -11.56
CA GLU A 249 16.19 -22.70 -11.97
C GLU A 249 17.20 -22.75 -10.81
N LEU A 250 17.15 -21.75 -9.94
CA LEU A 250 18.05 -21.66 -8.77
C LEU A 250 17.55 -22.46 -7.56
N GLY A 251 16.33 -23.01 -7.61
CA GLY A 251 15.73 -23.81 -6.54
C GLY A 251 15.28 -23.01 -5.33
N PHE A 252 14.83 -21.77 -5.52
CA PHE A 252 14.17 -21.00 -4.48
C PHE A 252 12.66 -21.30 -4.45
N GLU A 253 12.09 -21.34 -3.27
CA GLU A 253 10.64 -21.20 -3.10
C GLU A 253 10.25 -19.71 -3.05
N TYR A 254 9.08 -19.38 -3.59
CA TYR A 254 8.59 -18.00 -3.66
C TYR A 254 7.06 -17.95 -3.60
N PHE A 255 6.54 -16.78 -3.30
CA PHE A 255 5.12 -16.44 -3.41
C PHE A 255 4.96 -15.16 -4.24
N CYS A 256 3.83 -15.00 -4.93
CA CYS A 256 3.59 -13.84 -5.77
C CYS A 256 2.59 -12.90 -5.10
N CYS A 257 2.85 -11.60 -5.22
CA CYS A 257 2.13 -10.57 -4.50
C CYS A 257 1.45 -9.60 -5.46
N VAL A 258 0.14 -9.44 -5.28
CA VAL A 258 -0.70 -8.46 -5.98
C VAL A 258 -1.14 -7.37 -5.02
N TRP A 259 -1.52 -6.19 -5.55
CA TRP A 259 -2.01 -5.09 -4.73
C TRP A 259 -3.52 -4.90 -4.87
N GLY A 260 -4.27 -5.07 -3.78
CA GLY A 260 -5.73 -5.03 -3.78
C GLY A 260 -6.34 -3.64 -3.93
N ARG A 261 -5.61 -2.61 -3.60
CA ARG A 261 -6.13 -1.23 -3.54
C ARG A 261 -5.80 -0.36 -4.75
N GLN A 262 -5.06 -0.86 -5.68
CA GLN A 262 -4.73 -0.15 -6.90
C GLN A 262 -5.96 -0.07 -7.83
N THR A 263 -6.05 1.02 -8.59
CA THR A 263 -7.13 1.23 -9.58
C THR A 263 -7.23 0.16 -10.66
N SER A 264 -6.16 -0.62 -10.84
CA SER A 264 -6.06 -1.74 -11.78
C SER A 264 -5.98 -3.10 -11.07
N ALA A 265 -6.45 -3.18 -9.80
CA ALA A 265 -6.26 -4.35 -8.96
C ALA A 265 -6.76 -5.65 -9.60
N THR A 266 -7.94 -5.66 -10.20
CA THR A 266 -8.49 -6.85 -10.87
C THR A 266 -7.59 -7.32 -12.01
N TYR A 267 -7.11 -6.41 -12.86
CA TYR A 267 -6.23 -6.74 -13.98
C TYR A 267 -4.86 -7.23 -13.52
N ASN A 268 -4.28 -6.56 -12.54
CA ASN A 268 -3.02 -7.00 -11.92
C ASN A 268 -3.16 -8.39 -11.30
N LEU A 269 -4.23 -8.61 -10.54
CA LEU A 269 -4.55 -9.90 -9.93
C LEU A 269 -4.62 -11.03 -10.97
N GLU A 270 -5.40 -10.84 -12.05
CA GLU A 270 -5.60 -11.86 -13.07
C GLU A 270 -4.31 -12.16 -13.84
N THR A 271 -3.64 -11.13 -14.33
CA THR A 271 -2.45 -11.30 -15.18
C THR A 271 -1.25 -11.82 -14.40
N LEU A 272 -1.05 -11.39 -13.13
CA LEU A 272 0.01 -11.94 -12.30
C LEU A 272 -0.33 -13.37 -11.85
N THR A 273 -1.59 -13.68 -11.58
CA THR A 273 -2.02 -15.06 -11.28
C THR A 273 -1.77 -15.98 -12.47
N ASP A 274 -2.14 -15.56 -13.69
CA ASP A 274 -1.88 -16.33 -14.92
C ASP A 274 -0.39 -16.55 -15.18
N TYR A 275 0.45 -15.56 -14.86
CA TYR A 275 1.89 -15.72 -14.93
C TYR A 275 2.39 -16.70 -13.86
N ALA A 276 2.00 -16.52 -12.61
CA ALA A 276 2.40 -17.37 -11.49
C ALA A 276 2.01 -18.85 -11.70
N LEU A 277 0.84 -19.11 -12.29
CA LEU A 277 0.35 -20.48 -12.54
C LEU A 277 1.11 -21.24 -13.62
N LYS A 278 1.97 -20.57 -14.44
CA LYS A 278 2.92 -21.24 -15.36
C LYS A 278 4.13 -21.81 -14.62
N HIS A 279 4.31 -21.44 -13.38
CA HIS A 279 5.37 -21.82 -12.46
C HIS A 279 4.80 -22.57 -11.25
N SER A 280 5.61 -22.78 -10.22
CA SER A 280 5.19 -23.51 -9.01
C SER A 280 5.34 -22.66 -7.74
N PRO A 281 4.71 -21.49 -7.65
CA PRO A 281 4.82 -20.68 -6.44
C PRO A 281 4.28 -21.44 -5.24
N MET A 282 4.86 -21.21 -4.07
CA MET A 282 4.35 -21.73 -2.80
C MET A 282 2.94 -21.18 -2.52
N GLY A 283 2.70 -19.93 -2.91
CA GLY A 283 1.41 -19.28 -2.68
C GLY A 283 1.27 -17.93 -3.37
N MET A 284 0.18 -17.26 -3.02
CA MET A 284 -0.17 -15.91 -3.44
C MET A 284 -0.47 -15.05 -2.21
N LEU A 285 -0.11 -13.77 -2.28
CA LEU A 285 -0.40 -12.78 -1.26
C LEU A 285 -1.13 -11.59 -1.89
N MET A 286 -2.30 -11.25 -1.34
CA MET A 286 -2.94 -9.97 -1.57
C MET A 286 -2.36 -8.96 -0.59
N THR A 287 -1.58 -8.01 -1.09
CA THR A 287 -1.05 -6.93 -0.27
C THR A 287 -2.05 -5.77 -0.20
N GLU A 288 -2.22 -5.24 0.98
CA GLU A 288 -2.99 -4.04 1.26
C GLU A 288 -2.07 -3.03 1.96
N TRP A 289 -1.82 -1.92 1.27
CA TRP A 289 -1.00 -0.84 1.79
C TRP A 289 -1.91 0.32 2.20
N GLU A 290 -2.07 0.50 3.49
CA GLU A 290 -2.95 1.53 4.02
C GLU A 290 -2.29 2.90 3.95
N CYS A 291 -3.10 3.90 3.59
CA CYS A 291 -2.75 5.29 3.81
C CYS A 291 -3.55 5.78 5.00
N SER A 292 -2.96 6.59 5.87
CA SER A 292 -3.58 7.06 7.10
C SER A 292 -4.81 7.96 6.91
N ASP A 293 -5.24 8.16 5.67
CA ASP A 293 -6.42 8.94 5.28
C ASP A 293 -7.49 8.14 4.52
N SER A 294 -7.38 6.80 4.50
CA SER A 294 -8.27 5.93 3.74
C SER A 294 -8.63 4.65 4.49
N PHE A 295 -9.40 3.76 3.87
CA PHE A 295 -9.93 2.53 4.48
C PHE A 295 -9.67 1.33 3.59
N TYR A 296 -9.82 0.10 4.12
CA TYR A 296 -9.74 -1.14 3.36
C TYR A 296 -11.06 -1.56 2.70
N LEU A 297 -12.14 -0.81 2.94
CA LEU A 297 -13.49 -1.21 2.54
C LEU A 297 -13.60 -1.39 1.03
N GLY A 298 -13.08 -0.44 0.26
CA GLY A 298 -13.11 -0.48 -1.21
C GLY A 298 -12.38 -1.65 -1.83
N SER A 299 -11.47 -2.30 -1.09
CA SER A 299 -10.73 -3.49 -1.55
C SER A 299 -11.52 -4.81 -1.34
N TYR A 300 -12.58 -4.82 -0.54
CA TYR A 300 -13.30 -6.08 -0.24
C TYR A 300 -13.75 -6.88 -1.46
N PRO A 301 -14.26 -6.28 -2.56
CA PRO A 301 -14.62 -7.05 -3.75
C PRO A 301 -13.43 -7.80 -4.36
N VAL A 302 -12.28 -7.12 -4.55
CA VAL A 302 -11.10 -7.74 -5.14
C VAL A 302 -10.43 -8.74 -4.18
N ILE A 303 -10.46 -8.49 -2.87
CA ILE A 303 -9.98 -9.43 -1.84
C ILE A 303 -10.80 -10.73 -1.90
N ALA A 304 -12.12 -10.64 -1.95
CA ALA A 304 -12.99 -11.82 -2.06
C ALA A 304 -12.76 -12.56 -3.39
N TYR A 305 -12.62 -11.82 -4.48
CA TYR A 305 -12.34 -12.38 -5.80
C TYR A 305 -11.00 -13.11 -5.85
N ALA A 306 -9.93 -12.52 -5.33
CA ALA A 306 -8.59 -13.11 -5.32
C ALA A 306 -8.59 -14.50 -4.65
N ALA A 307 -9.17 -14.61 -3.46
CA ALA A 307 -9.21 -15.89 -2.76
C ALA A 307 -9.95 -16.96 -3.57
N LYS A 308 -11.11 -16.63 -4.13
CA LYS A 308 -11.92 -17.56 -4.95
C LYS A 308 -11.21 -17.94 -6.25
N LEU A 309 -10.51 -16.98 -6.89
CA LEU A 309 -9.70 -17.24 -8.07
C LEU A 309 -8.56 -18.23 -7.76
N TRP A 310 -7.82 -18.00 -6.70
CA TRP A 310 -6.69 -18.87 -6.31
C TRP A 310 -7.12 -20.25 -5.82
N ASN A 311 -8.30 -20.36 -5.22
CA ASN A 311 -8.92 -21.64 -4.85
C ASN A 311 -9.56 -22.37 -6.04
N GLY A 312 -9.55 -21.79 -7.25
CA GLY A 312 -10.09 -22.39 -8.46
C GLY A 312 -11.61 -22.44 -8.53
N GLU A 313 -12.30 -21.58 -7.79
CA GLU A 313 -13.76 -21.46 -7.78
C GLU A 313 -14.29 -20.65 -8.96
N ILE A 314 -13.49 -19.72 -9.50
CA ILE A 314 -13.83 -18.86 -10.63
C ILE A 314 -13.59 -19.61 -11.95
N LYS A 315 -14.61 -19.71 -12.80
CA LYS A 315 -14.56 -20.39 -14.10
C LYS A 315 -14.92 -19.47 -15.26
N SER A 316 -15.52 -18.32 -14.98
CA SER A 316 -15.98 -17.36 -15.97
C SER A 316 -15.95 -15.94 -15.43
N GLU A 317 -16.03 -14.97 -16.33
CA GLU A 317 -16.19 -13.56 -15.96
C GLU A 317 -17.48 -13.31 -15.15
N ASP A 318 -18.55 -14.02 -15.46
CA ASP A 318 -19.80 -13.90 -14.69
C ASP A 318 -19.62 -14.40 -13.25
N ASP A 319 -18.80 -15.46 -12.99
CA ASP A 319 -18.49 -15.89 -11.64
C ASP A 319 -17.76 -14.79 -10.87
N ALA A 320 -16.79 -14.12 -11.51
CA ALA A 320 -16.05 -13.00 -10.91
C ALA A 320 -16.99 -11.84 -10.57
N ILE A 321 -17.84 -11.42 -11.52
CA ILE A 321 -18.84 -10.36 -11.31
C ILE A 321 -19.79 -10.70 -10.17
N ASN A 322 -20.23 -11.95 -10.06
CA ASN A 322 -21.09 -12.39 -8.97
C ASN A 322 -20.41 -12.24 -7.59
N VAL A 323 -19.10 -12.46 -7.50
CA VAL A 323 -18.36 -12.21 -6.24
C VAL A 323 -18.41 -10.73 -5.86
N TYR A 324 -18.22 -9.83 -6.81
CA TYR A 324 -18.35 -8.40 -6.57
C TYR A 324 -19.78 -8.03 -6.16
N ALA A 325 -20.78 -8.60 -6.84
CA ALA A 325 -22.20 -8.35 -6.56
C ALA A 325 -22.59 -8.81 -5.15
N GLU A 326 -22.07 -9.94 -4.66
CA GLU A 326 -22.29 -10.39 -3.29
C GLU A 326 -21.81 -9.36 -2.25
N ILE A 327 -20.68 -8.70 -2.50
CA ILE A 327 -20.11 -7.70 -1.58
C ILE A 327 -20.86 -6.37 -1.68
N LEU A 328 -21.15 -5.94 -2.91
CA LEU A 328 -21.75 -4.63 -3.19
C LEU A 328 -23.27 -4.61 -3.10
N SER A 329 -23.90 -5.80 -3.05
CA SER A 329 -25.36 -5.97 -3.14
C SER A 329 -25.99 -5.26 -4.35
N ASP A 330 -25.22 -5.13 -5.46
CA ASP A 330 -25.61 -4.43 -6.67
C ASP A 330 -24.88 -4.99 -7.90
N ASP A 331 -25.64 -5.65 -8.78
CA ASP A 331 -25.13 -6.27 -10.01
C ASP A 331 -24.57 -5.22 -11.00
N LEU A 332 -25.16 -4.02 -11.04
CA LEU A 332 -24.74 -2.97 -11.96
C LEU A 332 -23.40 -2.39 -11.49
N ALA A 333 -23.29 -2.02 -10.23
CA ALA A 333 -22.04 -1.53 -9.65
C ALA A 333 -20.93 -2.58 -9.79
N ALA A 334 -21.24 -3.86 -9.54
CA ALA A 334 -20.29 -4.95 -9.69
C ALA A 334 -19.71 -5.04 -11.10
N ARG A 335 -20.56 -4.99 -12.12
CA ARG A 335 -20.13 -5.02 -13.53
C ARG A 335 -19.28 -3.83 -13.91
N GLU A 336 -19.63 -2.64 -13.45
CA GLU A 336 -18.88 -1.42 -13.76
C GLU A 336 -17.51 -1.42 -13.08
N ILE A 337 -17.43 -1.79 -11.81
CA ILE A 337 -16.18 -1.84 -11.04
C ILE A 337 -15.25 -2.94 -11.56
N TYR A 338 -15.77 -4.11 -11.91
CA TYR A 338 -14.99 -5.21 -12.42
C TYR A 338 -14.44 -4.95 -13.85
N ARG A 339 -15.27 -4.39 -14.74
CA ARG A 339 -14.97 -4.26 -16.18
C ARG A 339 -14.16 -3.03 -16.57
N ASP A 340 -13.99 -2.06 -15.68
CA ASP A 340 -13.38 -0.79 -16.06
C ASP A 340 -12.02 -0.50 -15.39
N PRO A 341 -11.03 -1.40 -15.54
CA PRO A 341 -9.69 -1.16 -15.04
C PRO A 341 -8.95 -0.05 -15.80
N ILE A 342 -9.27 0.14 -17.08
CA ILE A 342 -8.65 1.16 -17.95
C ILE A 342 -9.04 2.56 -17.48
N LEU A 343 -10.30 2.74 -17.11
CA LEU A 343 -10.80 4.01 -16.60
C LEU A 343 -10.11 4.42 -15.30
N ASN A 344 -9.91 3.47 -14.41
CA ASN A 344 -9.24 3.70 -13.15
C ASN A 344 -7.77 4.11 -13.34
N ASP A 345 -7.04 3.46 -14.24
CA ASP A 345 -5.64 3.82 -14.53
C ASP A 345 -5.54 5.22 -15.17
N VAL A 346 -6.47 5.55 -16.05
CA VAL A 346 -6.58 6.87 -16.65
C VAL A 346 -6.86 7.94 -15.60
N LEU A 347 -7.83 7.73 -14.71
CA LEU A 347 -8.14 8.65 -13.62
C LEU A 347 -6.95 8.84 -12.68
N TYR A 348 -6.22 7.76 -12.37
CA TYR A 348 -5.01 7.83 -11.57
C TYR A 348 -3.94 8.71 -12.26
N ASN A 349 -3.64 8.47 -13.52
CA ASN A 349 -2.66 9.24 -14.27
C ASN A 349 -3.03 10.72 -14.38
N LEU A 350 -4.31 11.03 -14.52
CA LEU A 350 -4.84 12.39 -14.50
C LEU A 350 -4.66 13.04 -13.11
N SER A 351 -4.97 12.31 -12.03
CA SER A 351 -4.90 12.84 -10.67
C SER A 351 -3.48 13.18 -10.22
N VAL A 352 -2.47 12.46 -10.74
CA VAL A 352 -1.03 12.70 -10.43
C VAL A 352 -0.34 13.62 -11.44
N GLY A 353 -1.08 14.27 -12.33
CA GLY A 353 -0.54 15.25 -13.29
C GLY A 353 0.30 14.65 -14.42
N LYS A 354 0.28 13.33 -14.62
CA LYS A 354 0.96 12.64 -15.73
C LYS A 354 0.14 12.67 -17.01
N ILE A 355 -0.34 13.85 -17.42
CA ILE A 355 -1.09 14.00 -18.67
C ILE A 355 -0.08 14.21 -19.78
N ALA A 356 -0.11 13.36 -20.81
CA ALA A 356 0.60 13.60 -22.05
C ALA A 356 0.11 14.92 -22.66
N GLU A 357 1.03 15.77 -23.11
CA GLU A 357 0.75 17.15 -23.52
C GLU A 357 -0.17 17.29 -24.73
N ASP A 358 -0.52 16.20 -25.43
CA ASP A 358 -1.16 16.33 -26.74
C ASP A 358 -2.12 15.19 -27.09
N ASP A 359 -3.29 15.10 -26.41
CA ASP A 359 -4.40 14.35 -26.99
C ASP A 359 -5.78 14.78 -26.43
N SER A 360 -6.34 15.82 -27.04
CA SER A 360 -7.63 16.40 -26.64
C SER A 360 -8.83 15.44 -26.79
N LEU A 361 -8.75 14.45 -27.70
CA LEU A 361 -9.83 13.50 -27.94
C LEU A 361 -9.85 12.37 -26.92
N VAL A 362 -8.68 11.82 -26.58
CA VAL A 362 -8.53 10.80 -25.53
C VAL A 362 -8.98 11.40 -24.21
N LYS A 363 -8.48 12.58 -23.84
CA LYS A 363 -8.85 13.30 -22.62
C LYS A 363 -10.35 13.56 -22.49
N LEU A 364 -11.01 13.93 -23.56
CA LEU A 364 -12.47 14.15 -23.57
C LEU A 364 -13.24 12.85 -23.37
N THR A 365 -12.79 11.75 -23.98
CA THR A 365 -13.40 10.44 -23.85
C THR A 365 -13.22 9.92 -22.42
N GLU A 366 -12.04 10.03 -21.88
CA GLU A 366 -11.68 9.65 -20.52
C GLU A 366 -12.53 10.37 -19.47
N ARG A 367 -12.66 11.68 -19.59
CA ARG A 367 -13.51 12.48 -18.71
C ARG A 367 -14.97 12.02 -18.77
N ARG A 368 -15.52 11.76 -19.94
CA ARG A 368 -16.91 11.30 -20.09
C ARG A 368 -17.13 9.92 -19.50
N LEU A 369 -16.15 9.04 -19.60
CA LEU A 369 -16.21 7.72 -18.98
C LEU A 369 -16.17 7.82 -17.45
N ALA A 370 -15.28 8.65 -16.91
CA ALA A 370 -15.20 8.92 -15.48
C ALA A 370 -16.50 9.51 -14.92
N GLU A 371 -17.08 10.50 -15.62
CA GLU A 371 -18.36 11.07 -15.23
C GLU A 371 -19.48 10.01 -15.20
N LYS A 372 -19.55 9.14 -16.22
CA LYS A 372 -20.53 8.04 -16.25
C LYS A 372 -20.35 7.02 -15.14
N LEU A 373 -19.11 6.67 -14.81
CA LEU A 373 -18.84 5.74 -13.72
C LEU A 373 -19.31 6.33 -12.39
N VAL A 374 -18.89 7.55 -12.10
CA VAL A 374 -19.29 8.26 -10.86
C VAL A 374 -20.82 8.39 -10.77
N ASP A 375 -21.50 8.74 -11.87
CA ASP A 375 -22.97 8.83 -11.91
C ASP A 375 -23.64 7.48 -11.59
N LYS A 376 -23.09 6.36 -12.10
CA LYS A 376 -23.60 5.01 -11.83
C LYS A 376 -23.37 4.60 -10.38
N LEU A 377 -22.15 4.84 -9.85
CA LEU A 377 -21.84 4.55 -8.45
C LEU A 377 -22.71 5.39 -7.50
N GLU A 378 -22.95 6.66 -7.83
CA GLU A 378 -23.88 7.49 -7.05
C GLU A 378 -25.33 6.98 -7.08
N ALA A 379 -25.77 6.43 -8.22
CA ALA A 379 -27.09 5.81 -8.32
C ALA A 379 -27.19 4.52 -7.47
N SER A 380 -26.16 3.69 -7.48
CA SER A 380 -26.09 2.47 -6.66
C SER A 380 -26.06 2.80 -5.16
N LEU A 381 -25.30 3.83 -4.76
CA LEU A 381 -25.25 4.30 -3.37
C LEU A 381 -26.59 4.71 -2.79
N LYS A 382 -27.52 5.25 -3.61
CA LYS A 382 -28.86 5.65 -3.15
C LYS A 382 -29.71 4.48 -2.64
N ASN A 383 -29.40 3.28 -3.09
CA ASN A 383 -30.14 2.07 -2.78
C ASN A 383 -29.34 1.09 -1.90
N ALA A 384 -28.06 1.36 -1.65
CA ALA A 384 -27.21 0.51 -0.85
C ALA A 384 -27.45 0.72 0.66
N GLU A 385 -27.39 -0.37 1.42
CA GLU A 385 -27.58 -0.38 2.87
C GLU A 385 -26.45 -1.17 3.56
N GLY A 386 -26.26 -0.89 4.85
CA GLY A 386 -25.33 -1.64 5.70
C GLY A 386 -23.87 -1.53 5.24
N GLU A 387 -23.16 -2.66 5.25
CA GLU A 387 -21.75 -2.71 4.86
C GLU A 387 -21.54 -2.46 3.36
N ALA A 388 -22.46 -2.92 2.50
CA ALA A 388 -22.37 -2.65 1.06
C ALA A 388 -22.39 -1.14 0.75
N ALA A 389 -23.16 -0.37 1.51
CA ALA A 389 -23.16 1.09 1.39
C ALA A 389 -21.82 1.70 1.81
N ASP A 390 -21.16 1.18 2.85
CA ASP A 390 -19.84 1.66 3.28
C ASP A 390 -18.76 1.34 2.23
N VAL A 391 -18.76 0.11 1.70
CA VAL A 391 -17.85 -0.32 0.63
C VAL A 391 -18.03 0.54 -0.63
N LEU A 392 -19.27 0.71 -1.07
CA LEU A 392 -19.58 1.57 -2.22
C LEU A 392 -19.21 3.04 -1.96
N THR A 393 -19.36 3.53 -0.72
CA THR A 393 -18.95 4.88 -0.35
C THR A 393 -17.45 5.07 -0.49
N ASP A 394 -16.64 4.12 0.01
CA ASP A 394 -15.18 4.20 -0.09
C ASP A 394 -14.70 4.16 -1.55
N ILE A 395 -15.29 3.29 -2.38
CA ILE A 395 -15.02 3.23 -3.83
C ILE A 395 -15.44 4.53 -4.52
N PHE A 396 -16.69 4.98 -4.26
CA PHE A 396 -17.24 6.20 -4.86
C PHE A 396 -16.38 7.43 -4.50
N ASP A 397 -16.03 7.61 -3.24
CA ASP A 397 -15.26 8.76 -2.78
C ASP A 397 -13.87 8.80 -3.44
N SER A 398 -13.23 7.64 -3.61
CA SER A 398 -11.95 7.53 -4.32
C SER A 398 -12.08 7.98 -5.79
N ASP A 399 -13.06 7.46 -6.53
CA ASP A 399 -13.24 7.79 -7.95
C ASP A 399 -13.79 9.22 -8.14
N TYR A 400 -14.67 9.65 -7.23
CA TYR A 400 -15.21 11.01 -7.28
C TYR A 400 -14.13 12.05 -6.98
N GLU A 401 -13.24 11.82 -6.03
CA GLU A 401 -12.09 12.70 -5.76
C GLU A 401 -11.21 12.87 -6.99
N ARG A 402 -10.91 11.77 -7.68
CA ARG A 402 -10.14 11.79 -8.93
C ARG A 402 -10.85 12.61 -10.01
N LEU A 403 -12.15 12.42 -10.17
CA LEU A 403 -12.95 13.20 -11.11
C LEU A 403 -12.94 14.70 -10.77
N LEU A 404 -13.08 15.06 -9.49
CA LEU A 404 -13.02 16.45 -9.04
C LEU A 404 -11.65 17.08 -9.30
N LYS A 405 -10.57 16.37 -9.01
CA LYS A 405 -9.19 16.82 -9.32
C LYS A 405 -9.00 17.02 -10.84
N MET A 406 -9.54 16.13 -11.65
CA MET A 406 -9.53 16.26 -13.10
C MET A 406 -10.32 17.49 -13.55
N ARG A 407 -11.55 17.70 -13.04
CA ARG A 407 -12.35 18.90 -13.34
C ARG A 407 -11.63 20.18 -12.96
N LEU A 408 -10.98 20.20 -11.82
CA LEU A 408 -10.19 21.34 -11.35
C LEU A 408 -8.98 21.61 -12.27
N HIS A 409 -8.28 20.56 -12.73
CA HIS A 409 -7.17 20.71 -13.66
C HIS A 409 -7.60 21.34 -15.00
N TYR A 410 -8.71 20.86 -15.60
CA TYR A 410 -9.23 21.44 -16.83
C TYR A 410 -9.75 22.86 -16.64
N LEU A 411 -10.35 23.15 -15.49
CA LEU A 411 -10.77 24.49 -15.15
C LEU A 411 -9.57 25.43 -14.99
N GLY A 412 -8.47 24.97 -14.40
CA GLY A 412 -7.21 25.70 -14.33
C GLY A 412 -6.65 26.06 -15.71
N LYS A 413 -6.76 25.12 -16.67
CA LYS A 413 -6.38 25.39 -18.06
C LYS A 413 -7.32 26.41 -18.72
N GLU A 414 -8.63 26.30 -18.53
CA GLU A 414 -9.63 27.28 -19.02
C GLU A 414 -9.31 28.70 -18.49
N ILE A 415 -8.97 28.80 -17.20
CA ILE A 415 -8.58 30.07 -16.58
C ILE A 415 -7.30 30.64 -17.24
N PHE A 416 -6.28 29.80 -17.41
CA PHE A 416 -5.02 30.20 -18.01
C PHE A 416 -5.19 30.67 -19.45
N ASP A 417 -5.89 29.90 -20.27
CA ASP A 417 -6.17 30.22 -21.67
C ASP A 417 -7.00 31.53 -21.79
N GLY A 418 -8.00 31.74 -20.91
CA GLY A 418 -8.79 32.96 -20.83
C GLY A 418 -7.93 34.17 -20.44
N TYR A 419 -7.05 34.01 -19.44
CA TYR A 419 -6.14 35.07 -19.03
C TYR A 419 -5.18 35.50 -20.17
N GLU A 420 -4.57 34.53 -20.86
CA GLU A 420 -3.71 34.78 -22.03
C GLU A 420 -4.49 35.45 -23.17
N ALA A 421 -5.80 35.16 -23.33
CA ALA A 421 -6.69 35.81 -24.29
C ALA A 421 -7.15 37.21 -23.84
N GLY A 422 -6.79 37.66 -22.64
CA GLY A 422 -7.16 38.95 -22.09
C GLY A 422 -8.56 38.99 -21.48
N GLU A 423 -9.14 37.84 -21.13
CA GLU A 423 -10.42 37.75 -20.44
C GLU A 423 -10.32 38.37 -19.04
N LYS A 424 -11.38 39.07 -18.62
CA LYS A 424 -11.44 39.75 -17.33
C LYS A 424 -12.63 39.29 -16.45
N ASP A 425 -13.55 38.53 -17.03
CA ASP A 425 -14.72 38.02 -16.35
C ASP A 425 -14.65 36.48 -16.21
N PHE A 426 -14.34 36.02 -15.02
CA PHE A 426 -14.29 34.61 -14.66
C PHE A 426 -15.52 34.18 -13.84
N SER A 427 -16.66 34.86 -13.94
CA SER A 427 -17.85 34.55 -13.16
C SER A 427 -18.32 33.09 -13.33
N SER A 428 -18.29 32.53 -14.55
CA SER A 428 -18.63 31.14 -14.83
C SER A 428 -17.68 30.14 -14.17
N VAL A 429 -16.42 30.55 -13.96
CA VAL A 429 -15.39 29.73 -13.29
C VAL A 429 -15.70 29.58 -11.81
N TYR A 430 -16.21 30.64 -11.17
CA TYR A 430 -16.56 30.56 -9.75
C TYR A 430 -17.67 29.55 -9.47
N GLU A 431 -18.71 29.49 -10.33
CA GLU A 431 -19.79 28.50 -10.20
C GLU A 431 -19.26 27.06 -10.29
N LYS A 432 -18.37 26.79 -11.27
CA LYS A 432 -17.72 25.48 -11.43
C LYS A 432 -16.83 25.14 -10.22
N LEU A 433 -16.10 26.12 -9.68
CA LEU A 433 -15.28 25.93 -8.48
C LEU A 433 -16.16 25.65 -7.25
N ASP A 434 -17.33 26.29 -7.12
CA ASP A 434 -18.27 26.03 -6.03
C ASP A 434 -18.84 24.61 -6.08
N GLU A 435 -19.11 24.08 -7.29
CA GLU A 435 -19.54 22.69 -7.49
C GLU A 435 -18.46 21.69 -7.09
N ILE A 436 -17.21 21.93 -7.51
CA ILE A 436 -16.07 21.08 -7.18
C ILE A 436 -15.82 21.10 -5.66
N GLU A 437 -15.88 22.28 -5.02
CA GLU A 437 -15.71 22.45 -3.57
C GLU A 437 -16.77 21.65 -2.79
N LYS A 438 -18.04 21.74 -3.21
CA LYS A 438 -19.13 20.95 -2.61
C LYS A 438 -18.88 19.44 -2.71
N GLY A 439 -18.33 19.01 -3.84
CA GLY A 439 -17.93 17.60 -4.02
C GLY A 439 -16.85 17.16 -3.03
N PHE A 440 -15.79 17.95 -2.85
CA PHE A 440 -14.74 17.65 -1.86
C PHE A 440 -15.27 17.66 -0.42
N LEU A 441 -16.18 18.59 -0.09
CA LEU A 441 -16.80 18.62 1.25
C LEU A 441 -17.69 17.38 1.49
N LYS A 442 -18.40 16.88 0.47
CA LYS A 442 -19.18 15.63 0.56
C LYS A 442 -18.26 14.42 0.85
N ILE A 443 -17.11 14.33 0.18
CA ILE A 443 -16.11 13.28 0.45
C ILE A 443 -15.64 13.38 1.91
N ASN A 444 -15.32 14.57 2.40
CA ASN A 444 -14.92 14.76 3.80
C ASN A 444 -16.00 14.32 4.81
N GLU A 445 -17.28 14.61 4.53
CA GLU A 445 -18.39 14.17 5.37
C GLU A 445 -18.55 12.65 5.39
N ASN A 446 -18.37 11.98 4.25
CA ASN A 446 -18.40 10.53 4.15
C ASN A 446 -17.23 9.91 4.91
N ALA A 447 -16.02 10.44 4.70
CA ALA A 447 -14.82 9.98 5.39
C ALA A 447 -14.97 10.12 6.92
N ASP A 448 -15.54 11.21 7.44
CA ASP A 448 -15.82 11.37 8.88
C ASP A 448 -16.81 10.31 9.41
N LYS A 449 -17.83 9.95 8.63
CA LYS A 449 -18.79 8.91 9.02
C LYS A 449 -18.11 7.53 9.07
N LEU A 450 -17.30 7.19 8.07
CA LEU A 450 -16.57 5.94 8.02
C LEU A 450 -15.52 5.88 9.14
N TRP A 451 -14.79 6.98 9.39
CA TRP A 451 -13.83 7.04 10.49
C TRP A 451 -14.49 6.78 11.83
N LYS A 452 -15.59 7.46 12.10
CA LYS A 452 -16.37 7.26 13.33
C LYS A 452 -16.88 5.82 13.46
N LYS A 453 -17.25 5.17 12.37
CA LYS A 453 -17.78 3.81 12.39
C LYS A 453 -16.72 2.75 12.64
N TYR A 454 -15.56 2.89 11.99
CA TYR A 454 -14.53 1.85 11.94
C TYR A 454 -13.31 2.14 12.82
N ARG A 455 -13.02 3.41 13.10
CA ARG A 455 -11.84 3.88 13.85
C ARG A 455 -12.22 4.79 15.04
N ASP A 456 -13.41 4.58 15.62
CA ASP A 456 -13.86 5.42 16.76
C ASP A 456 -12.85 5.32 17.93
N GLY A 457 -12.45 6.48 18.46
CA GLY A 457 -11.44 6.57 19.52
C GLY A 457 -9.98 6.50 19.05
N ILE A 458 -9.71 6.21 17.77
CA ILE A 458 -8.35 6.21 17.21
C ILE A 458 -8.09 7.54 16.48
N LYS A 459 -6.91 8.10 16.67
CA LYS A 459 -6.44 9.28 15.93
C LYS A 459 -5.75 8.84 14.63
N SER A 460 -5.82 9.68 13.62
CA SER A 460 -5.04 9.45 12.42
C SER A 460 -3.54 9.60 12.68
N ALA A 461 -2.75 8.73 12.07
CA ALA A 461 -1.29 8.78 12.16
C ALA A 461 -0.78 10.16 11.70
N LYS A 462 -0.05 10.85 12.60
CA LYS A 462 0.48 12.21 12.36
C LYS A 462 -0.54 13.23 11.85
N GLY A 463 -1.83 13.03 12.12
CA GLY A 463 -2.91 13.93 11.67
C GLY A 463 -3.12 13.93 10.15
N GLN A 464 -2.74 12.87 9.44
CA GLN A 464 -2.81 12.83 7.97
C GLN A 464 -4.25 12.90 7.47
N PHE A 465 -5.19 12.25 8.15
CA PHE A 465 -6.62 12.30 7.80
C PHE A 465 -7.16 13.73 7.83
N GLU A 466 -6.88 14.47 8.90
CA GLU A 466 -7.27 15.86 9.06
C GLU A 466 -6.58 16.75 8.04
N ASN A 467 -5.30 16.49 7.72
CA ASN A 467 -4.54 17.22 6.72
C ASN A 467 -5.13 17.03 5.32
N THR A 468 -5.52 15.80 4.96
CA THR A 468 -6.16 15.50 3.67
C THR A 468 -7.52 16.19 3.56
N LYS A 469 -8.33 16.16 4.61
CA LYS A 469 -9.61 16.90 4.65
C LYS A 469 -9.42 18.41 4.50
N ASN A 470 -8.43 18.98 5.20
CA ASN A 470 -8.10 20.40 5.10
C ASN A 470 -7.58 20.75 3.69
N TYR A 471 -6.77 19.89 3.08
CA TYR A 471 -6.31 20.06 1.71
C TYR A 471 -7.50 20.14 0.75
N ARG A 472 -8.42 19.16 0.80
CA ARG A 472 -9.64 19.15 -0.02
C ARG A 472 -10.49 20.41 0.18
N ALA A 473 -10.72 20.81 1.44
CA ALA A 473 -11.54 21.99 1.77
C ALA A 473 -10.92 23.32 1.28
N ASN A 474 -9.60 23.41 1.15
CA ASN A 474 -8.91 24.65 0.79
C ASN A 474 -8.50 24.71 -0.70
N LEU A 475 -8.55 23.61 -1.43
CA LEU A 475 -8.04 23.53 -2.79
C LEU A 475 -8.73 24.53 -3.73
N CYS A 476 -10.07 24.52 -3.78
CA CYS A 476 -10.84 25.47 -4.60
C CYS A 476 -10.75 26.91 -4.07
N LYS A 477 -10.66 27.09 -2.77
CA LYS A 477 -10.51 28.41 -2.15
C LYS A 477 -9.20 29.08 -2.59
N SER A 478 -8.12 28.33 -2.59
CA SER A 478 -6.81 28.83 -3.06
C SER A 478 -6.86 29.28 -4.53
N VAL A 479 -7.55 28.52 -5.40
CA VAL A 479 -7.75 28.92 -6.81
C VAL A 479 -8.60 30.20 -6.90
N LYS A 480 -9.72 30.28 -6.17
CA LYS A 480 -10.57 31.47 -6.12
C LYS A 480 -9.83 32.74 -5.67
N GLU A 481 -8.89 32.60 -4.74
CA GLU A 481 -8.05 33.71 -4.27
C GLU A 481 -7.06 34.19 -5.32
N GLN A 482 -6.56 33.30 -6.18
CA GLN A 482 -5.58 33.65 -7.23
C GLN A 482 -6.20 34.30 -8.47
N ILE A 483 -7.49 34.08 -8.75
CA ILE A 483 -8.19 34.64 -9.91
C ILE A 483 -8.98 35.92 -9.59
N LYS A 484 -8.95 36.40 -8.34
CA LYS A 484 -9.48 37.72 -7.92
C LYS A 484 -8.56 38.84 -8.40
#